data_e34c5a284e37208fe871ecb1f9e09cca
#
_entry.id   e34c5a284e37208fe871ecb1f9e09cca
#
_cell.length_a   1.000
_cell.length_b   1.000
_cell.length_c   1.000
_cell.angle_alpha   90.00
_cell.angle_beta   90.00
_cell.angle_gamma   90.00
#
_symmetry.space_group_name_H-M   'P 1'
#
loop_
_entity.id
_entity.type
_entity.pdbx_description
1 polymer ?
#
loop_
_entity_poly.entity_id
_entity_poly.type
_entity_poly.pdbx_seq_one_letter_code
_entity_poly.pdbx_strand_id
1 'polypeptide(L)'
;MNANAIQEKILSDARTSASDIMRDANEKAARLRDAAEKRMAAAHSRLMMQASEDAEAARLRMERMEELEERKRLLSDKRALIDEAFAQALDKLEAMPSQQARAFLMTEAAD
;
A
#
# COMPACT_ATOMS: atom_id res chain seq x y z
N MET A 1 16.55 -78.26 12.24
CA MET A 1 16.06 -76.95 12.62
C MET A 1 14.81 -77.12 13.44
N ASN A 2 14.74 -76.61 14.65
CA ASN A 2 13.55 -76.70 15.44
C ASN A 2 12.56 -75.58 15.11
N ALA A 3 11.33 -75.76 15.47
CA ALA A 3 10.27 -74.78 15.20
C ALA A 3 10.52 -73.40 15.84
N ASN A 4 11.23 -73.37 16.99
CA ASN A 4 11.56 -72.13 17.68
C ASN A 4 12.52 -71.26 16.89
N ALA A 5 13.52 -71.82 16.21
CA ALA A 5 14.47 -71.10 15.39
C ALA A 5 13.78 -70.48 14.18
N ILE A 6 12.80 -71.16 13.60
CA ILE A 6 12.00 -70.65 12.50
C ILE A 6 11.11 -69.52 12.94
N GLN A 7 10.47 -69.63 14.08
CA GLN A 7 9.63 -68.59 14.69
C GLN A 7 10.45 -67.32 15.03
N GLU A 8 11.63 -67.51 15.61
CA GLU A 8 12.53 -66.38 15.93
C GLU A 8 12.96 -65.64 14.65
N LYS A 9 13.29 -66.40 13.60
CA LYS A 9 13.64 -65.77 12.32
C LYS A 9 12.48 -65.00 11.71
N ILE A 10 11.30 -65.55 11.71
CA ILE A 10 10.09 -64.87 11.22
C ILE A 10 9.82 -63.60 11.99
N LEU A 11 9.93 -63.64 13.30
CA LEU A 11 9.75 -62.45 14.16
C LEU A 11 10.83 -61.43 13.92
N SER A 12 12.08 -61.86 13.80
CA SER A 12 13.21 -60.95 13.50
C SER A 12 13.04 -60.30 12.15
N ASP A 13 12.69 -61.04 11.12
CA ASP A 13 12.44 -60.47 9.77
C ASP A 13 11.27 -59.50 9.76
N ALA A 14 10.19 -59.83 10.51
CA ALA A 14 9.03 -58.97 10.67
C ALA A 14 9.39 -57.65 11.35
N ARG A 15 10.21 -57.71 12.41
CA ARG A 15 10.71 -56.51 13.13
C ARG A 15 11.57 -55.65 12.25
N THR A 16 12.46 -56.25 11.45
CA THR A 16 13.30 -55.54 10.51
C THR A 16 12.47 -54.84 9.43
N SER A 17 11.48 -55.55 8.88
CA SER A 17 10.56 -54.96 7.90
C SER A 17 9.76 -53.81 8.48
N ALA A 18 9.25 -53.99 9.71
CA ALA A 18 8.53 -52.91 10.41
C ALA A 18 9.43 -51.70 10.64
N SER A 19 10.65 -51.93 11.10
CA SER A 19 11.67 -50.87 11.28
C SER A 19 11.95 -50.11 10.00
N ASP A 20 12.15 -50.85 8.90
CA ASP A 20 12.41 -50.30 7.56
C ASP A 20 11.22 -49.43 7.07
N ILE A 21 10.00 -49.91 7.26
CA ILE A 21 8.79 -49.17 6.91
C ILE A 21 8.70 -47.88 7.72
N MET A 22 8.94 -47.95 9.03
CA MET A 22 8.94 -46.76 9.87
C MET A 22 9.99 -45.75 9.49
N ARG A 23 11.19 -46.21 9.19
CA ARG A 23 12.28 -45.36 8.73
C ARG A 23 11.90 -44.67 7.42
N ASP A 24 11.42 -45.42 6.43
CA ASP A 24 11.03 -44.87 5.14
C ASP A 24 9.88 -43.85 5.30
N ALA A 25 8.90 -44.14 6.14
CA ALA A 25 7.79 -43.23 6.44
C ALA A 25 8.29 -41.94 7.09
N ASN A 26 9.22 -42.06 8.04
CA ASN A 26 9.80 -40.91 8.70
C ASN A 26 10.63 -40.04 7.75
N GLU A 27 11.40 -40.67 6.86
CA GLU A 27 12.15 -39.97 5.82
C GLU A 27 11.26 -39.23 4.84
N LYS A 28 10.16 -39.88 4.40
CA LYS A 28 9.16 -39.23 3.54
C LYS A 28 8.49 -38.06 4.26
N ALA A 29 8.12 -38.23 5.51
CA ALA A 29 7.52 -37.17 6.33
C ALA A 29 8.48 -35.99 6.47
N ALA A 30 9.76 -36.26 6.72
CA ALA A 30 10.80 -35.22 6.80
C ALA A 30 10.96 -34.47 5.49
N ARG A 31 10.99 -35.18 4.36
CA ARG A 31 11.06 -34.54 3.03
C ARG A 31 9.84 -33.68 2.70
N LEU A 32 8.65 -34.17 3.03
CA LEU A 32 7.40 -33.43 2.84
C LEU A 32 7.38 -32.17 3.69
N ARG A 33 7.81 -32.29 4.94
CA ARG A 33 7.86 -31.15 5.88
C ARG A 33 8.86 -30.10 5.38
N ASP A 34 10.04 -30.52 4.98
CA ASP A 34 11.08 -29.64 4.43
C ASP A 34 10.60 -28.92 3.17
N ALA A 35 9.98 -29.65 2.25
CA ALA A 35 9.42 -29.07 1.02
C ALA A 35 8.29 -28.07 1.34
N ALA A 36 7.45 -28.36 2.34
CA ALA A 36 6.38 -27.46 2.78
C ALA A 36 6.96 -26.19 3.40
N GLU A 37 7.97 -26.31 4.25
CA GLU A 37 8.65 -25.17 4.86
C GLU A 37 9.28 -24.26 3.81
N LYS A 38 9.93 -24.84 2.81
CA LYS A 38 10.53 -24.08 1.69
C LYS A 38 9.48 -23.34 0.88
N ARG A 39 8.35 -23.98 0.59
CA ARG A 39 7.24 -23.34 -0.11
C ARG A 39 6.63 -22.22 0.71
N MET A 40 6.47 -22.41 2.01
CA MET A 40 5.96 -21.38 2.92
C MET A 40 6.91 -20.19 2.98
N ALA A 41 8.23 -20.43 3.10
CA ALA A 41 9.22 -19.36 3.11
C ALA A 41 9.21 -18.56 1.81
N ALA A 42 9.13 -19.25 0.65
CA ALA A 42 9.06 -18.59 -0.65
C ALA A 42 7.77 -17.79 -0.81
N ALA A 43 6.63 -18.32 -0.37
CA ALA A 43 5.34 -17.62 -0.41
C ALA A 43 5.36 -16.40 0.51
N HIS A 44 5.92 -16.53 1.71
CA HIS A 44 6.06 -15.42 2.66
C HIS A 44 6.91 -14.30 2.07
N SER A 45 8.08 -14.65 1.51
CA SER A 45 8.97 -13.68 0.88
C SER A 45 8.29 -12.93 -0.26
N ARG A 46 7.56 -13.64 -1.11
CA ARG A 46 6.81 -13.06 -2.23
C ARG A 46 5.71 -12.12 -1.75
N LEU A 47 4.96 -12.54 -0.72
CA LEU A 47 3.91 -11.70 -0.12
C LEU A 47 4.48 -10.44 0.52
N MET A 48 5.61 -10.55 1.21
CA MET A 48 6.27 -9.40 1.80
C MET A 48 6.76 -8.40 0.75
N MET A 49 7.33 -8.88 -0.35
CA MET A 49 7.72 -8.03 -1.48
C MET A 49 6.52 -7.34 -2.10
N GLN A 50 5.45 -8.09 -2.35
CA GLN A 50 4.20 -7.54 -2.90
C GLN A 50 3.61 -6.48 -1.99
N ALA A 51 3.53 -6.75 -0.69
CA ALA A 51 3.03 -5.80 0.30
C ALA A 51 3.88 -4.53 0.35
N SER A 52 5.20 -4.66 0.27
CA SER A 52 6.12 -3.53 0.23
C SER A 52 5.91 -2.67 -1.02
N GLU A 53 5.78 -3.29 -2.18
CA GLU A 53 5.50 -2.59 -3.44
C GLU A 53 4.14 -1.88 -3.40
N ASP A 54 3.12 -2.55 -2.90
CA ASP A 54 1.77 -1.98 -2.77
C ASP A 54 1.75 -0.81 -1.79
N ALA A 55 2.45 -0.94 -0.67
CA ALA A 55 2.59 0.14 0.31
C ALA A 55 3.30 1.35 -0.28
N GLU A 56 4.37 1.15 -1.04
CA GLU A 56 5.09 2.23 -1.70
C GLU A 56 4.23 2.92 -2.76
N ALA A 57 3.50 2.15 -3.56
CA ALA A 57 2.57 2.70 -4.55
C ALA A 57 1.45 3.51 -3.89
N ALA A 58 0.92 3.03 -2.77
CA ALA A 58 -0.10 3.74 -2.00
C ALA A 58 0.45 5.05 -1.41
N ARG A 59 1.68 5.03 -0.89
CA ARG A 59 2.36 6.21 -0.36
C ARG A 59 2.53 7.28 -1.44
N LEU A 60 3.01 6.91 -2.62
CA LEU A 60 3.18 7.84 -3.74
C LEU A 60 1.84 8.43 -4.21
N ARG A 61 0.78 7.62 -4.24
CA ARG A 61 -0.55 8.14 -4.60
C ARG A 61 -1.05 9.15 -3.57
N MET A 62 -0.86 8.86 -2.28
CA MET A 62 -1.24 9.79 -1.21
C MET A 62 -0.49 11.10 -1.30
N GLU A 63 0.82 11.07 -1.56
CA GLU A 63 1.62 12.28 -1.75
C GLU A 63 1.10 13.12 -2.90
N ARG A 64 0.80 12.49 -4.04
CA ARG A 64 0.25 13.20 -5.21
C ARG A 64 -1.12 13.80 -4.93
N MET A 65 -1.96 13.09 -4.20
CA MET A 65 -3.26 13.60 -3.79
C MET A 65 -3.13 14.80 -2.85
N GLU A 66 -2.21 14.75 -1.89
CA GLU A 66 -1.92 15.84 -0.97
C GLU A 66 -1.42 17.08 -1.74
N GLU A 67 -0.50 16.91 -2.67
CA GLU A 67 -0.01 17.99 -3.51
C GLU A 67 -1.12 18.64 -4.32
N LEU A 68 -2.02 17.81 -4.87
CA LEU A 68 -3.17 18.31 -5.64
C LEU A 68 -4.13 19.10 -4.74
N GLU A 69 -4.43 18.60 -3.56
CA GLU A 69 -5.28 19.28 -2.57
C GLU A 69 -4.66 20.61 -2.12
N GLU A 70 -3.36 20.64 -1.92
CA GLU A 70 -2.63 21.87 -1.58
C GLU A 70 -2.73 22.91 -2.70
N ARG A 71 -2.54 22.51 -3.95
CA ARG A 71 -2.70 23.40 -5.11
C ARG A 71 -4.12 23.94 -5.23
N LYS A 72 -5.11 23.08 -4.99
CA LYS A 72 -6.53 23.50 -4.99
C LYS A 72 -6.81 24.55 -3.92
N ARG A 73 -6.30 24.32 -2.69
CA ARG A 73 -6.44 25.29 -1.58
C ARG A 73 -5.80 26.62 -1.93
N LEU A 74 -4.57 26.58 -2.46
CA LEU A 74 -3.84 27.78 -2.83
C LEU A 74 -4.56 28.57 -3.92
N LEU A 75 -5.09 27.90 -4.95
CA LEU A 75 -5.89 28.53 -5.98
C LEU A 75 -7.19 29.11 -5.45
N SER A 76 -7.86 28.40 -4.55
CA SER A 76 -9.07 28.88 -3.90
C SER A 76 -8.82 30.10 -3.06
N ASP A 77 -7.74 30.12 -2.29
CA ASP A 77 -7.34 31.25 -1.47
C ASP A 77 -6.99 32.48 -2.32
N LYS A 78 -6.24 32.28 -3.38
CA LYS A 78 -5.90 33.36 -4.34
C LYS A 78 -7.16 33.95 -4.98
N ARG A 79 -8.11 33.11 -5.35
CA ARG A 79 -9.37 33.55 -5.93
C ARG A 79 -10.19 34.34 -4.92
N ALA A 80 -10.25 33.87 -3.67
CA ALA A 80 -10.93 34.57 -2.59
C ALA A 80 -10.33 35.95 -2.34
N LEU A 81 -9.01 36.07 -2.37
CA LEU A 81 -8.31 37.35 -2.20
C LEU A 81 -8.61 38.30 -3.35
N ILE A 82 -8.62 37.81 -4.57
CA ILE A 82 -8.98 38.62 -5.77
C ILE A 82 -10.42 39.09 -5.66
N ASP A 83 -11.34 38.20 -5.34
CA ASP A 83 -12.77 38.54 -5.17
C ASP A 83 -12.98 39.59 -4.07
N GLU A 84 -12.26 39.45 -2.96
CA GLU A 84 -12.30 40.43 -1.87
C GLU A 84 -11.74 41.78 -2.29
N ALA A 85 -10.65 41.79 -3.03
CA ALA A 85 -10.05 43.04 -3.54
C ALA A 85 -11.02 43.76 -4.49
N PHE A 86 -11.68 43.03 -5.37
CA PHE A 86 -12.72 43.61 -6.25
C PHE A 86 -13.92 44.13 -5.48
N ALA A 87 -14.37 43.37 -4.47
CA ALA A 87 -15.49 43.82 -3.62
C ALA A 87 -15.15 45.10 -2.87
N GLN A 88 -13.96 45.21 -2.31
CA GLN A 88 -13.50 46.42 -1.63
C GLN A 88 -13.35 47.59 -2.58
N ALA A 89 -12.84 47.36 -3.78
CA ALA A 89 -12.74 48.39 -4.81
C ALA A 89 -14.11 48.94 -5.21
N LEU A 90 -15.09 48.03 -5.41
CA LEU A 90 -16.45 48.39 -5.72
C LEU A 90 -17.11 49.21 -4.60
N ASP A 91 -16.94 48.77 -3.35
CA ASP A 91 -17.45 49.51 -2.19
C ASP A 91 -16.88 50.91 -2.12
N LYS A 92 -15.59 51.08 -2.38
CA LYS A 92 -14.92 52.40 -2.43
C LYS A 92 -15.48 53.30 -3.52
N LEU A 93 -15.73 52.70 -4.69
CA LEU A 93 -16.31 53.45 -5.81
C LEU A 93 -17.75 53.90 -5.49
N GLU A 94 -18.54 53.02 -4.91
CA GLU A 94 -19.94 53.34 -4.51
C GLU A 94 -20.00 54.41 -3.41
N ALA A 95 -19.02 54.43 -2.49
CA ALA A 95 -18.92 55.40 -1.43
C ALA A 95 -18.37 56.75 -1.89
N MET A 96 -17.83 56.87 -3.10
CA MET A 96 -17.30 58.11 -3.63
C MET A 96 -18.39 59.16 -3.85
N PRO A 97 -18.10 60.44 -3.51
CA PRO A 97 -18.99 61.54 -3.92
C PRO A 97 -19.11 61.60 -5.44
N SER A 98 -20.28 61.98 -5.92
CA SER A 98 -20.59 62.04 -7.36
C SER A 98 -19.56 62.83 -8.19
N GLN A 99 -19.04 63.91 -7.67
CA GLN A 99 -18.05 64.73 -8.35
C GLN A 99 -16.70 63.99 -8.49
N GLN A 100 -16.24 63.27 -7.47
CA GLN A 100 -15.02 62.48 -7.53
C GLN A 100 -15.16 61.31 -8.48
N ALA A 101 -16.29 60.64 -8.43
CA ALA A 101 -16.58 59.53 -9.33
C ALA A 101 -16.57 59.97 -10.80
N ARG A 102 -17.17 61.11 -11.13
CA ARG A 102 -17.16 61.71 -12.45
C ARG A 102 -15.73 62.05 -12.89
N ALA A 103 -14.95 62.72 -12.02
CA ALA A 103 -13.57 63.07 -12.33
C ALA A 103 -12.69 61.85 -12.60
N PHE A 104 -12.88 60.79 -11.82
CA PHE A 104 -12.16 59.49 -11.99
C PHE A 104 -12.50 58.87 -13.36
N LEU A 105 -13.78 58.76 -13.67
CA LEU A 105 -14.24 58.15 -14.95
C LEU A 105 -13.78 58.99 -16.16
N MET A 106 -13.81 60.29 -16.04
CA MET A 106 -13.32 61.16 -17.12
C MET A 106 -11.83 61.05 -17.33
N THR A 107 -11.02 60.89 -16.26
CA THR A 107 -9.59 60.68 -16.37
C THR A 107 -9.27 59.33 -17.04
N GLU A 108 -9.96 58.29 -16.65
CA GLU A 108 -9.79 56.95 -17.24
C GLU A 108 -10.27 56.93 -18.71
N ALA A 109 -11.34 57.64 -19.04
CA ALA A 109 -11.85 57.70 -20.40
C ALA A 109 -10.96 58.53 -21.33
N ALA A 110 -10.15 59.44 -20.80
CA ALA A 110 -9.23 60.29 -21.57
C ALA A 110 -7.92 59.60 -21.92
N ASP A 111 -7.58 58.53 -21.19
CA ASP A 111 -6.43 57.67 -21.44
C ASP A 111 -6.81 56.50 -22.38
#